data_694df9cb85ae83f8013b21b41a480308
#
_entry.id   694df9cb85ae83f8013b21b41a480308
#
_cell.length_a   1.000
_cell.length_b   1.000
_cell.length_c   1.000
_cell.angle_alpha   90.00
_cell.angle_beta   90.00
_cell.angle_gamma   90.00
#
_symmetry.space_group_name_H-M   'P 1'
#
loop_
_entity.id
_entity.type
_entity.pdbx_description
1 polymer ?
#
loop_
_entity_poly.entity_id
_entity_poly.type
_entity_poly.pdbx_seq_one_letter_code
_entity_poly.pdbx_strand_id
1 'polypeptide(L)'
;MNYAVNLNDVKEFNNQATHCVGTGRMDLAMHKEYLDQLKLTQDEIGFSYIRGHGLFSKYMGIYREFGREEPKRVEYCFTYLDMVMDSYLELNIRPILELGFMPDDLASGTETTFFWKGKVSPPKDYKKWTDLVKGTLSHLIERYGIEEIRNWPVEVWNEPNLPTFWKDANMEEYFKLYELTSKAIKEVDSKIRVGGPAICGVDDERWLRSFLEFVKEKKLPLDFVSRHHYTSYMPDMRGHYAYIDLHEPKDAFGWLERSRDIVDSFDEFKGMEIFITEFNTSYVPNAPIHDTTLNAAYVAHMLSKLGNKHASYSYWTFGDVFEEFGVPFTPFHGGFGLVANGCIKKPTFYTFAFYKKLTGTCVFKSEEAIVVKTEDGKIRGLMWNPDFHLEKKELEISFDIENIEDGEYFDLEKFVDETHGNPLKMWHEMGENASPDAAEKALLRQAAEPGIESSNVFAKDGKLNLSYKLKPNEVRFFELNKINRNPDFGYDYDAVMAHKCVADENQA
;
A
#
# COMPACT_ATOMS: atom_id res chain seq x y z
N MET A 1 22.07 18.96 5.58
CA MET A 1 21.46 19.71 4.47
C MET A 1 20.71 20.88 5.04
N ASN A 2 20.76 22.05 4.39
CA ASN A 2 20.04 23.24 4.88
C ASN A 2 19.04 23.69 3.81
N TYR A 3 17.77 23.83 4.17
CA TYR A 3 16.67 24.12 3.26
C TYR A 3 15.91 25.37 3.68
N ALA A 4 15.76 26.32 2.77
CA ALA A 4 14.84 27.45 2.93
C ALA A 4 13.41 26.99 2.62
N VAL A 5 12.49 27.21 3.56
CA VAL A 5 11.07 26.83 3.46
C VAL A 5 10.22 28.09 3.61
N ASN A 6 9.63 28.57 2.53
CA ASN A 6 8.71 29.71 2.58
C ASN A 6 7.26 29.17 2.66
N LEU A 7 6.55 29.48 3.74
CA LEU A 7 5.17 29.01 3.98
C LEU A 7 4.12 29.60 3.02
N ASN A 8 4.52 30.54 2.14
CA ASN A 8 3.67 31.06 1.07
C ASN A 8 3.93 30.37 -0.28
N ASP A 9 4.96 29.54 -0.37
CA ASP A 9 5.24 28.75 -1.58
C ASP A 9 4.20 27.65 -1.78
N VAL A 10 4.06 27.25 -3.04
CA VAL A 10 3.26 26.08 -3.43
C VAL A 10 4.14 25.19 -4.29
N LYS A 11 4.31 23.95 -3.85
CA LYS A 11 5.02 22.90 -4.58
C LYS A 11 4.05 21.83 -5.05
N GLU A 12 4.33 21.25 -6.21
CA GLU A 12 3.54 20.13 -6.70
C GLU A 12 3.78 18.87 -5.86
N PHE A 13 2.72 18.42 -5.21
CA PHE A 13 2.71 17.17 -4.45
C PHE A 13 1.30 16.61 -4.41
N ASN A 14 1.06 15.56 -5.18
CA ASN A 14 -0.19 14.82 -5.15
C ASN A 14 0.00 13.58 -4.26
N ASN A 15 -0.47 13.67 -3.02
CA ASN A 15 -0.35 12.59 -2.04
C ASN A 15 -1.39 11.50 -2.28
N GLN A 16 -1.00 10.44 -2.98
CA GLN A 16 -1.83 9.25 -3.24
C GLN A 16 -1.46 8.06 -2.34
N ALA A 17 -0.66 8.25 -1.29
CA ALA A 17 -0.14 7.18 -0.46
C ALA A 17 -1.24 6.29 0.14
N THR A 18 -2.42 6.86 0.47
CA THR A 18 -3.54 6.13 1.06
C THR A 18 -4.67 5.83 0.06
N HIS A 19 -4.41 5.92 -1.25
CA HIS A 19 -5.44 5.64 -2.25
C HIS A 19 -5.81 4.17 -2.30
N CYS A 20 -4.84 3.26 -2.36
CA CYS A 20 -5.09 1.83 -2.46
C CYS A 20 -4.07 1.01 -1.64
N VAL A 21 -4.49 -0.14 -1.18
CA VAL A 21 -3.62 -1.17 -0.57
C VAL A 21 -3.94 -2.54 -1.13
N GLY A 22 -2.95 -3.40 -1.23
CA GLY A 22 -3.10 -4.76 -1.69
C GLY A 22 -3.51 -5.73 -0.58
N THR A 23 -4.07 -6.85 -0.99
CA THR A 23 -4.29 -8.03 -0.16
C THR A 23 -4.05 -9.30 -0.98
N GLY A 24 -3.91 -10.44 -0.31
CA GLY A 24 -3.88 -11.75 -0.97
C GLY A 24 -5.25 -12.13 -1.55
N ARG A 25 -5.58 -13.40 -1.55
CA ARG A 25 -6.88 -13.88 -2.07
C ARG A 25 -8.04 -13.38 -1.21
N MET A 26 -9.14 -13.02 -1.86
CA MET A 26 -10.27 -12.34 -1.23
C MET A 26 -10.96 -13.14 -0.13
N ASP A 27 -11.03 -14.46 -0.22
CA ASP A 27 -11.68 -15.31 0.80
C ASP A 27 -10.97 -15.28 2.17
N LEU A 28 -9.70 -14.82 2.23
CA LEU A 28 -9.03 -14.61 3.52
C LEU A 28 -9.73 -13.52 4.35
N ALA A 29 -10.51 -12.64 3.74
CA ALA A 29 -11.32 -11.64 4.46
C ALA A 29 -12.45 -12.25 5.32
N MET A 30 -12.66 -13.57 5.26
CA MET A 30 -13.53 -14.28 6.19
C MET A 30 -12.81 -14.74 7.47
N HIS A 31 -11.49 -14.55 7.55
CA HIS A 31 -10.69 -14.89 8.74
C HIS A 31 -10.67 -13.73 9.73
N LYS A 32 -10.83 -14.04 11.00
CA LYS A 32 -10.83 -13.02 12.06
C LYS A 32 -9.53 -12.22 12.09
N GLU A 33 -8.37 -12.89 12.04
CA GLU A 33 -7.06 -12.23 12.07
C GLU A 33 -6.88 -11.25 10.91
N TYR A 34 -7.37 -11.59 9.71
CA TYR A 34 -7.36 -10.69 8.55
C TYR A 34 -8.17 -9.42 8.82
N LEU A 35 -9.40 -9.57 9.34
CA LEU A 35 -10.27 -8.44 9.64
C LEU A 35 -9.73 -7.58 10.79
N ASP A 36 -9.10 -8.19 11.80
CA ASP A 36 -8.45 -7.45 12.88
C ASP A 36 -7.26 -6.61 12.35
N GLN A 37 -6.44 -7.16 11.47
CA GLN A 37 -5.34 -6.45 10.81
C GLN A 37 -5.85 -5.34 9.87
N LEU A 38 -6.90 -5.61 9.07
CA LEU A 38 -7.47 -4.61 8.18
C LEU A 38 -8.12 -3.48 8.98
N LYS A 39 -8.82 -3.79 10.05
CA LYS A 39 -9.41 -2.79 10.95
C LYS A 39 -8.33 -1.87 11.55
N LEU A 40 -7.24 -2.46 12.07
CA LEU A 40 -6.10 -1.69 12.59
C LEU A 40 -5.54 -0.74 11.53
N THR A 41 -5.38 -1.24 10.30
CA THR A 41 -4.89 -0.45 9.17
C THR A 41 -5.86 0.68 8.81
N GLN A 42 -7.15 0.42 8.78
CA GLN A 42 -8.17 1.43 8.48
C GLN A 42 -8.32 2.48 9.58
N ASP A 43 -8.26 2.09 10.85
CA ASP A 43 -8.35 3.03 11.97
C ASP A 43 -7.19 4.04 11.98
N GLU A 44 -5.97 3.63 11.66
CA GLU A 44 -4.78 4.47 11.77
C GLU A 44 -4.33 5.08 10.43
N ILE A 45 -4.49 4.38 9.30
CA ILE A 45 -4.11 4.84 7.96
C ILE A 45 -5.34 5.23 7.14
N GLY A 46 -6.29 4.30 6.93
CA GLY A 46 -7.53 4.53 6.20
C GLY A 46 -7.32 4.65 4.69
N PHE A 47 -7.02 3.54 4.05
CA PHE A 47 -6.99 3.43 2.59
C PHE A 47 -8.38 3.56 1.99
N SER A 48 -8.46 4.16 0.80
CA SER A 48 -9.73 4.29 0.06
C SER A 48 -10.12 3.00 -0.66
N TYR A 49 -9.13 2.27 -1.18
CA TYR A 49 -9.34 1.06 -1.97
C TYR A 49 -8.48 -0.10 -1.48
N ILE A 50 -8.97 -1.32 -1.75
CA ILE A 50 -8.25 -2.57 -1.55
C ILE A 50 -8.31 -3.41 -2.83
N ARG A 51 -7.18 -3.98 -3.24
CA ARG A 51 -7.09 -4.86 -4.41
C ARG A 51 -6.55 -6.23 -3.99
N GLY A 52 -7.20 -7.28 -4.41
CA GLY A 52 -6.82 -8.65 -4.08
C GLY A 52 -7.14 -9.67 -5.15
N HIS A 53 -6.50 -10.82 -5.05
CA HIS A 53 -6.61 -11.92 -6.00
C HIS A 53 -7.83 -12.82 -5.75
N GLY A 54 -8.15 -13.62 -6.75
CA GLY A 54 -8.95 -14.82 -6.58
C GLY A 54 -10.44 -14.59 -6.37
N LEU A 55 -11.00 -13.51 -6.89
CA LEU A 55 -12.45 -13.26 -6.87
C LEU A 55 -13.25 -14.47 -7.35
N PHE A 56 -12.79 -15.14 -8.41
CA PHE A 56 -13.47 -16.31 -8.99
C PHE A 56 -12.85 -17.65 -8.58
N SER A 57 -12.02 -17.65 -7.53
CA SER A 57 -11.44 -18.90 -7.03
C SER A 57 -12.51 -19.85 -6.48
N LYS A 58 -12.18 -21.14 -6.41
CA LYS A 58 -13.07 -22.16 -5.80
C LYS A 58 -13.44 -21.85 -4.36
N TYR A 59 -12.62 -21.10 -3.63
CA TYR A 59 -12.85 -20.74 -2.22
C TYR A 59 -13.91 -19.67 -2.07
N MET A 60 -14.04 -18.76 -3.05
CA MET A 60 -15.17 -17.82 -3.14
C MET A 60 -16.43 -18.52 -3.63
N GLY A 61 -16.29 -19.56 -4.44
CA GLY A 61 -17.38 -20.44 -4.83
C GLY A 61 -18.45 -19.81 -5.72
N ILE A 62 -18.14 -18.69 -6.40
CA ILE A 62 -19.12 -17.93 -7.18
C ILE A 62 -19.65 -18.73 -8.36
N TYR A 63 -18.82 -19.52 -9.02
CA TYR A 63 -19.18 -20.25 -10.25
C TYR A 63 -19.05 -21.75 -10.07
N ARG A 64 -20.09 -22.49 -10.47
CA ARG A 64 -20.10 -23.95 -10.47
C ARG A 64 -20.85 -24.51 -11.67
N GLU A 65 -20.39 -25.66 -12.21
CA GLU A 65 -21.09 -26.44 -13.22
C GLU A 65 -21.57 -27.78 -12.63
N PHE A 66 -22.87 -28.02 -12.72
CA PHE A 66 -23.52 -29.24 -12.20
C PHE A 66 -24.13 -30.07 -13.30
N GLY A 67 -24.17 -31.37 -13.09
CA GLY A 67 -24.82 -32.36 -13.94
C GLY A 67 -23.84 -33.39 -14.50
N ARG A 68 -24.39 -34.53 -14.89
CA ARG A 68 -23.65 -35.62 -15.54
C ARG A 68 -23.70 -35.55 -17.08
N GLU A 69 -24.68 -34.85 -17.59
CA GLU A 69 -24.94 -34.70 -19.03
C GLU A 69 -24.60 -33.27 -19.46
N GLU A 70 -24.17 -33.14 -20.72
CA GLU A 70 -23.93 -31.83 -21.35
C GLU A 70 -25.23 -31.31 -22.03
N PRO A 71 -25.46 -29.96 -22.00
CA PRO A 71 -24.70 -28.96 -21.32
C PRO A 71 -24.94 -28.99 -19.76
N LYS A 72 -23.88 -28.88 -18.98
CA LYS A 72 -24.00 -28.77 -17.55
C LYS A 72 -24.76 -27.49 -17.14
N ARG A 73 -25.54 -27.58 -16.05
CA ARG A 73 -26.19 -26.41 -15.46
C ARG A 73 -25.15 -25.53 -14.77
N VAL A 74 -25.14 -24.25 -15.09
CA VAL A 74 -24.32 -23.25 -14.39
C VAL A 74 -25.11 -22.67 -13.22
N GLU A 75 -24.47 -22.56 -12.08
CA GLU A 75 -24.99 -21.90 -10.88
C GLU A 75 -24.01 -20.85 -10.38
N TYR A 76 -24.55 -19.71 -9.92
CA TYR A 76 -23.81 -18.66 -9.24
C TYR A 76 -24.19 -18.64 -7.76
N CYS A 77 -23.17 -18.50 -6.87
CA CYS A 77 -23.37 -18.36 -5.43
C CYS A 77 -22.54 -17.17 -4.94
N PHE A 78 -23.22 -16.14 -4.49
CA PHE A 78 -22.60 -14.89 -4.07
C PHE A 78 -22.42 -14.75 -2.56
N THR A 79 -22.72 -15.78 -1.77
CA THR A 79 -22.70 -15.70 -0.30
C THR A 79 -21.37 -15.20 0.26
N TYR A 80 -20.24 -15.75 -0.23
CA TYR A 80 -18.92 -15.32 0.26
C TYR A 80 -18.49 -13.98 -0.33
N LEU A 81 -18.89 -13.69 -1.57
CA LEU A 81 -18.70 -12.35 -2.15
C LEU A 81 -19.37 -11.29 -1.27
N ASP A 82 -20.63 -11.51 -0.90
CA ASP A 82 -21.38 -10.59 -0.05
C ASP A 82 -20.71 -10.38 1.31
N MET A 83 -20.28 -11.46 1.97
CA MET A 83 -19.61 -11.38 3.27
C MET A 83 -18.30 -10.56 3.19
N VAL A 84 -17.53 -10.76 2.13
CA VAL A 84 -16.26 -10.03 1.93
C VAL A 84 -16.52 -8.55 1.65
N MET A 85 -17.44 -8.25 0.73
CA MET A 85 -17.74 -6.86 0.35
C MET A 85 -18.42 -6.09 1.49
N ASP A 86 -19.33 -6.73 2.25
CA ASP A 86 -19.92 -6.14 3.44
C ASP A 86 -18.84 -5.75 4.46
N SER A 87 -17.88 -6.65 4.73
CA SER A 87 -16.76 -6.38 5.65
C SER A 87 -15.87 -5.23 5.18
N TYR A 88 -15.61 -5.13 3.87
CA TYR A 88 -14.83 -4.03 3.33
C TYR A 88 -15.56 -2.69 3.48
N LEU A 89 -16.85 -2.64 3.13
CA LEU A 89 -17.65 -1.42 3.26
C LEU A 89 -17.84 -1.00 4.72
N GLU A 90 -18.02 -1.93 5.64
CA GLU A 90 -18.07 -1.66 7.09
C GLU A 90 -16.78 -0.99 7.60
N LEU A 91 -15.63 -1.33 7.00
CA LEU A 91 -14.34 -0.72 7.28
C LEU A 91 -14.02 0.51 6.41
N ASN A 92 -15.01 1.05 5.68
CA ASN A 92 -14.86 2.19 4.79
C ASN A 92 -13.78 2.04 3.72
N ILE A 93 -13.64 0.84 3.16
CA ILE A 93 -12.72 0.57 2.06
C ILE A 93 -13.47 -0.07 0.89
N ARG A 94 -13.18 0.35 -0.35
CA ARG A 94 -13.81 -0.14 -1.57
C ARG A 94 -12.88 -1.09 -2.31
N PRO A 95 -13.38 -2.13 -2.98
CA PRO A 95 -12.52 -2.97 -3.79
C PRO A 95 -12.14 -2.30 -5.12
N ILE A 96 -10.90 -2.55 -5.58
CA ILE A 96 -10.60 -2.62 -6.99
C ILE A 96 -10.82 -4.09 -7.37
N LEU A 97 -11.83 -4.37 -8.20
CA LEU A 97 -12.20 -5.73 -8.55
C LEU A 97 -11.25 -6.30 -9.61
N GLU A 98 -10.31 -7.12 -9.19
CA GLU A 98 -9.52 -7.96 -10.11
C GLU A 98 -10.36 -9.16 -10.56
N LEU A 99 -10.67 -9.23 -11.86
CA LEU A 99 -11.39 -10.36 -12.43
C LEU A 99 -10.46 -11.55 -12.69
N GLY A 100 -10.13 -12.27 -11.65
CA GLY A 100 -9.22 -13.42 -11.63
C GLY A 100 -9.41 -14.27 -10.35
N PHE A 101 -8.84 -15.49 -10.22
CA PHE A 101 -8.38 -16.29 -11.35
C PHE A 101 -9.53 -17.11 -11.94
N MET A 102 -9.26 -17.90 -13.02
CA MET A 102 -10.34 -18.63 -13.71
C MET A 102 -11.03 -19.63 -12.77
N PRO A 103 -12.39 -19.69 -12.75
CA PRO A 103 -13.08 -20.73 -11.98
C PRO A 103 -12.65 -22.14 -12.43
N ASP A 104 -12.49 -23.05 -11.46
CA ASP A 104 -12.03 -24.43 -11.72
C ASP A 104 -12.86 -25.12 -12.80
N ASP A 105 -14.19 -24.97 -12.76
CA ASP A 105 -15.11 -25.57 -13.71
C ASP A 105 -15.13 -24.88 -15.08
N LEU A 106 -14.59 -23.66 -15.19
CA LEU A 106 -14.55 -22.89 -16.46
C LEU A 106 -13.17 -22.90 -17.12
N ALA A 107 -12.13 -23.26 -16.40
CA ALA A 107 -10.76 -23.29 -16.91
C ALA A 107 -10.61 -24.29 -18.08
N SER A 108 -9.89 -23.88 -19.13
CA SER A 108 -9.58 -24.73 -20.29
C SER A 108 -8.40 -25.68 -20.05
N GLY A 109 -7.59 -25.42 -19.02
CA GLY A 109 -6.38 -26.17 -18.67
C GLY A 109 -6.30 -26.54 -17.20
N THR A 110 -5.17 -27.15 -16.84
CA THR A 110 -4.90 -27.64 -15.48
C THR A 110 -3.87 -26.80 -14.76
N GLU A 111 -3.24 -25.87 -15.43
CA GLU A 111 -2.19 -24.99 -14.91
C GLU A 111 -2.73 -24.15 -13.74
N THR A 112 -1.91 -24.04 -12.70
CA THR A 112 -2.27 -23.30 -11.48
C THR A 112 -1.12 -22.48 -10.95
N THR A 113 -1.44 -21.40 -10.26
CA THR A 113 -0.49 -20.59 -9.50
C THR A 113 -0.80 -20.65 -8.00
N PHE A 114 0.17 -20.26 -7.19
CA PHE A 114 0.09 -20.18 -5.74
C PHE A 114 -0.19 -21.50 -5.00
N PHE A 115 -0.02 -21.46 -3.70
CA PHE A 115 -0.33 -22.57 -2.80
C PHE A 115 -1.79 -23.00 -2.91
N TRP A 116 -2.72 -22.08 -3.06
CA TRP A 116 -4.16 -22.32 -3.14
C TRP A 116 -4.66 -22.72 -4.54
N LYS A 117 -3.75 -22.89 -5.51
CA LYS A 117 -4.03 -23.48 -6.83
C LYS A 117 -5.03 -22.69 -7.70
N GLY A 118 -4.87 -21.36 -7.76
CA GLY A 118 -5.62 -20.51 -8.71
C GLY A 118 -5.38 -20.94 -10.16
N LYS A 119 -6.45 -21.06 -10.95
CA LYS A 119 -6.37 -21.47 -12.37
C LYS A 119 -5.93 -20.32 -13.24
N VAL A 120 -4.94 -20.54 -14.11
CA VAL A 120 -4.31 -19.52 -14.95
C VAL A 120 -4.49 -19.73 -16.46
N SER A 121 -5.33 -20.67 -16.84
CA SER A 121 -5.68 -20.90 -18.25
C SER A 121 -6.88 -20.06 -18.68
N PRO A 122 -7.04 -19.77 -19.99
CA PRO A 122 -8.25 -19.13 -20.53
C PRO A 122 -9.52 -19.91 -20.18
N PRO A 123 -10.70 -19.28 -20.29
CA PRO A 123 -11.95 -20.02 -20.14
C PRO A 123 -12.14 -21.00 -21.31
N LYS A 124 -12.68 -22.18 -21.04
CA LYS A 124 -13.09 -23.13 -22.09
C LYS A 124 -14.30 -22.64 -22.91
N ASP A 125 -15.06 -21.68 -22.36
CA ASP A 125 -16.23 -21.06 -22.99
C ASP A 125 -16.27 -19.57 -22.60
N TYR A 126 -15.99 -18.71 -23.57
CA TYR A 126 -15.98 -17.26 -23.36
C TYR A 126 -17.36 -16.65 -23.11
N LYS A 127 -18.43 -17.29 -23.62
CA LYS A 127 -19.78 -16.83 -23.29
C LYS A 127 -20.09 -17.04 -21.81
N LYS A 128 -19.75 -18.19 -21.26
CA LYS A 128 -19.90 -18.47 -19.82
C LYS A 128 -19.07 -17.52 -18.96
N TRP A 129 -17.86 -17.15 -19.42
CA TRP A 129 -17.03 -16.14 -18.77
C TRP A 129 -17.70 -14.77 -18.74
N THR A 130 -18.17 -14.28 -19.87
CA THR A 130 -18.85 -12.99 -19.94
C THR A 130 -20.17 -13.00 -19.17
N ASP A 131 -20.91 -14.10 -19.17
CA ASP A 131 -22.13 -14.26 -18.36
C ASP A 131 -21.80 -14.24 -16.85
N LEU A 132 -20.69 -14.84 -16.41
CA LEU A 132 -20.19 -14.76 -15.03
C LEU A 132 -19.86 -13.32 -14.63
N VAL A 133 -19.11 -12.60 -15.45
CA VAL A 133 -18.75 -11.20 -15.20
C VAL A 133 -20.01 -10.34 -15.08
N LYS A 134 -20.95 -10.46 -16.02
CA LYS A 134 -22.21 -9.71 -15.97
C LYS A 134 -23.07 -10.10 -14.76
N GLY A 135 -23.18 -11.39 -14.46
CA GLY A 135 -23.93 -11.89 -13.31
C GLY A 135 -23.37 -11.36 -11.99
N THR A 136 -22.05 -11.35 -11.85
CA THR A 136 -21.38 -10.81 -10.65
C THR A 136 -21.63 -9.31 -10.51
N LEU A 137 -21.42 -8.52 -11.55
CA LEU A 137 -21.66 -7.07 -11.48
C LEU A 137 -23.14 -6.73 -11.27
N SER A 138 -24.06 -7.47 -11.91
CA SER A 138 -25.52 -7.27 -11.72
C SER A 138 -25.94 -7.56 -10.28
N HIS A 139 -25.41 -8.63 -9.68
CA HIS A 139 -25.64 -8.94 -8.26
C HIS A 139 -25.12 -7.83 -7.33
N LEU A 140 -23.90 -7.35 -7.57
CA LEU A 140 -23.31 -6.27 -6.79
C LEU A 140 -24.13 -4.97 -6.90
N ILE A 141 -24.63 -4.64 -8.10
CA ILE A 141 -25.51 -3.49 -8.34
C ILE A 141 -26.85 -3.66 -7.61
N GLU A 142 -27.45 -4.85 -7.65
CA GLU A 142 -28.70 -5.13 -6.94
C GLU A 142 -28.54 -4.97 -5.43
N ARG A 143 -27.39 -5.40 -4.87
CA ARG A 143 -27.11 -5.36 -3.44
C ARG A 143 -26.70 -4.00 -2.91
N TYR A 144 -25.78 -3.32 -3.60
CA TYR A 144 -25.13 -2.08 -3.12
C TYR A 144 -25.57 -0.82 -3.85
N GLY A 145 -26.29 -0.97 -4.94
CA GLY A 145 -26.72 0.13 -5.78
C GLY A 145 -25.70 0.55 -6.83
N ILE A 146 -26.19 1.06 -7.96
CA ILE A 146 -25.37 1.40 -9.13
C ILE A 146 -24.36 2.52 -8.84
N GLU A 147 -24.74 3.52 -8.02
CA GLU A 147 -23.84 4.65 -7.74
C GLU A 147 -22.64 4.21 -6.89
N GLU A 148 -22.80 3.21 -6.00
CA GLU A 148 -21.68 2.64 -5.26
C GLU A 148 -20.77 1.83 -6.19
N ILE A 149 -21.33 0.96 -7.03
CA ILE A 149 -20.55 0.08 -7.92
C ILE A 149 -19.77 0.87 -8.98
N ARG A 150 -20.25 2.01 -9.44
CA ARG A 150 -19.51 2.90 -10.34
C ARG A 150 -18.23 3.45 -9.73
N ASN A 151 -18.09 3.44 -8.41
CA ASN A 151 -16.85 3.81 -7.70
C ASN A 151 -15.87 2.64 -7.56
N TRP A 152 -16.23 1.43 -7.99
CA TRP A 152 -15.36 0.25 -7.92
C TRP A 152 -14.67 0.03 -9.28
N PRO A 153 -13.38 0.37 -9.44
CA PRO A 153 -12.65 0.06 -10.67
C PRO A 153 -12.58 -1.45 -10.88
N VAL A 154 -12.71 -1.88 -12.12
CA VAL A 154 -12.62 -3.29 -12.51
C VAL A 154 -11.36 -3.51 -13.33
N GLU A 155 -10.47 -4.36 -12.85
CA GLU A 155 -9.23 -4.74 -13.50
C GLU A 155 -9.34 -6.12 -14.13
N VAL A 156 -8.93 -6.24 -15.39
CA VAL A 156 -9.05 -7.50 -16.12
C VAL A 156 -7.79 -8.32 -15.96
N TRP A 157 -7.86 -9.35 -15.09
CA TRP A 157 -6.80 -10.30 -14.82
C TRP A 157 -5.63 -9.76 -13.96
N ASN A 158 -4.57 -10.60 -13.78
CA ASN A 158 -3.33 -10.30 -13.07
C ASN A 158 -2.12 -10.84 -13.85
N GLU A 159 -1.14 -9.99 -14.12
CA GLU A 159 0.17 -10.28 -14.71
C GLU A 159 0.15 -11.26 -15.90
N PRO A 160 -0.65 -10.98 -16.95
CA PRO A 160 -0.78 -11.89 -18.09
C PRO A 160 0.51 -12.03 -18.91
N ASN A 161 1.51 -11.20 -18.63
CA ASN A 161 2.84 -11.25 -19.22
C ASN A 161 3.77 -12.27 -18.55
N LEU A 162 3.30 -13.01 -17.52
CA LEU A 162 4.03 -14.10 -16.89
C LEU A 162 3.34 -15.45 -17.11
N PRO A 163 4.08 -16.49 -17.54
CA PRO A 163 3.52 -17.85 -17.71
C PRO A 163 2.94 -18.43 -16.41
N THR A 164 3.41 -17.95 -15.25
CA THR A 164 2.90 -18.35 -13.93
C THR A 164 1.48 -17.88 -13.69
N PHE A 165 1.07 -16.74 -14.26
CA PHE A 165 -0.23 -16.12 -14.03
C PHE A 165 -1.16 -16.14 -15.24
N TRP A 166 -0.63 -16.41 -16.43
CA TRP A 166 -1.42 -16.60 -17.63
C TRP A 166 -0.75 -17.65 -18.52
N LYS A 167 -1.49 -18.66 -18.91
CA LYS A 167 -0.95 -19.80 -19.64
C LYS A 167 -0.10 -19.34 -20.84
N ASP A 168 1.18 -19.76 -20.84
CA ASP A 168 2.19 -19.47 -21.85
C ASP A 168 2.47 -17.96 -22.05
N ALA A 169 2.03 -17.10 -21.14
CA ALA A 169 2.02 -15.64 -21.32
C ALA A 169 1.45 -15.25 -22.71
N ASN A 170 0.40 -15.94 -23.14
CA ASN A 170 -0.17 -15.78 -24.49
C ASN A 170 -0.89 -14.43 -24.62
N MET A 171 -0.22 -13.48 -25.25
CA MET A 171 -0.69 -12.11 -25.42
C MET A 171 -2.00 -12.01 -26.22
N GLU A 172 -2.13 -12.77 -27.30
CA GLU A 172 -3.32 -12.74 -28.17
C GLU A 172 -4.54 -13.26 -27.42
N GLU A 173 -4.38 -14.33 -26.65
CA GLU A 173 -5.46 -14.91 -25.87
C GLU A 173 -5.86 -13.99 -24.69
N TYR A 174 -4.89 -13.27 -24.07
CA TYR A 174 -5.21 -12.26 -23.09
C TYR A 174 -5.96 -11.07 -23.72
N PHE A 175 -5.54 -10.61 -24.88
CA PHE A 175 -6.22 -9.51 -25.59
C PHE A 175 -7.66 -9.86 -25.92
N LYS A 176 -7.92 -11.11 -26.31
CA LYS A 176 -9.28 -11.62 -26.52
C LYS A 176 -10.07 -11.64 -25.20
N LEU A 177 -9.47 -12.09 -24.09
CA LEU A 177 -10.10 -12.03 -22.76
C LEU A 177 -10.49 -10.58 -22.43
N TYR A 178 -9.56 -9.64 -22.59
CA TYR A 178 -9.79 -8.22 -22.32
C TYR A 178 -10.92 -7.65 -23.19
N GLU A 179 -10.89 -7.90 -24.49
CA GLU A 179 -11.93 -7.43 -25.45
C GLU A 179 -13.33 -7.86 -25.00
N LEU A 180 -13.50 -9.14 -24.73
CA LEU A 180 -14.81 -9.70 -24.39
C LEU A 180 -15.27 -9.26 -22.99
N THR A 181 -14.33 -9.17 -22.04
CA THR A 181 -14.61 -8.77 -20.67
C THR A 181 -14.97 -7.29 -20.58
N SER A 182 -14.19 -6.40 -21.21
CA SER A 182 -14.44 -4.96 -21.18
C SER A 182 -15.78 -4.59 -21.84
N LYS A 183 -16.13 -5.24 -22.93
CA LYS A 183 -17.45 -5.08 -23.55
C LYS A 183 -18.58 -5.56 -22.64
N ALA A 184 -18.43 -6.74 -22.00
CA ALA A 184 -19.42 -7.29 -21.08
C ALA A 184 -19.67 -6.37 -19.88
N ILE A 185 -18.61 -5.76 -19.32
CA ILE A 185 -18.73 -4.76 -18.25
C ILE A 185 -19.55 -3.55 -18.71
N LYS A 186 -19.24 -2.99 -19.89
CA LYS A 186 -19.94 -1.83 -20.44
C LYS A 186 -21.38 -2.12 -20.88
N GLU A 187 -21.70 -3.38 -21.15
CA GLU A 187 -23.09 -3.80 -21.37
C GLU A 187 -23.92 -3.80 -20.07
N VAL A 188 -23.30 -4.04 -18.91
CA VAL A 188 -23.98 -3.91 -17.60
C VAL A 188 -24.22 -2.45 -17.26
N ASP A 189 -23.17 -1.63 -17.26
CA ASP A 189 -23.28 -0.17 -17.13
C ASP A 189 -22.07 0.52 -17.76
N SER A 190 -22.33 1.48 -18.64
CA SER A 190 -21.27 2.17 -19.40
C SER A 190 -20.33 3.02 -18.56
N LYS A 191 -20.71 3.35 -17.29
CA LYS A 191 -19.94 4.19 -16.39
C LYS A 191 -19.05 3.37 -15.43
N ILE A 192 -19.22 2.06 -15.32
CA ILE A 192 -18.29 1.21 -14.57
C ILE A 192 -16.92 1.29 -15.23
N ARG A 193 -15.91 1.65 -14.46
CA ARG A 193 -14.53 1.84 -14.96
C ARG A 193 -13.87 0.48 -15.17
N VAL A 194 -13.26 0.27 -16.33
CA VAL A 194 -12.50 -0.94 -16.66
C VAL A 194 -11.09 -0.60 -17.10
N GLY A 195 -10.12 -1.37 -16.62
CA GLY A 195 -8.70 -1.19 -16.93
C GLY A 195 -7.92 -2.49 -17.01
N GLY A 196 -6.65 -2.34 -17.34
CA GLY A 196 -5.63 -3.35 -17.52
C GLY A 196 -4.37 -2.74 -18.11
N PRO A 197 -3.37 -3.53 -18.48
CA PRO A 197 -3.31 -4.98 -18.49
C PRO A 197 -2.76 -5.62 -17.20
N ALA A 198 -2.52 -4.87 -16.12
CA ALA A 198 -1.99 -5.35 -14.84
C ALA A 198 -0.66 -6.13 -14.99
N ILE A 199 0.25 -5.64 -15.82
CA ILE A 199 1.52 -6.32 -16.13
C ILE A 199 2.59 -6.08 -15.08
N CYS A 200 3.44 -7.08 -14.84
CA CYS A 200 4.70 -6.90 -14.09
C CYS A 200 5.82 -6.31 -14.97
N GLY A 201 7.00 -6.11 -14.38
CA GLY A 201 8.16 -5.52 -15.06
C GLY A 201 8.83 -6.38 -16.15
N VAL A 202 8.35 -7.59 -16.42
CA VAL A 202 8.92 -8.47 -17.44
C VAL A 202 8.36 -8.12 -18.81
N ASP A 203 9.25 -7.70 -19.74
CA ASP A 203 8.88 -7.31 -21.11
C ASP A 203 7.73 -6.28 -21.17
N ASP A 204 7.64 -5.43 -20.13
CA ASP A 204 6.53 -4.54 -19.86
C ASP A 204 6.32 -3.48 -20.96
N GLU A 205 7.39 -2.96 -21.56
CA GLU A 205 7.28 -1.97 -22.63
C GLU A 205 6.58 -2.55 -23.87
N ARG A 206 6.98 -3.75 -24.31
CA ARG A 206 6.33 -4.42 -25.44
C ARG A 206 4.87 -4.73 -25.13
N TRP A 207 4.59 -5.27 -23.96
CA TRP A 207 3.23 -5.62 -23.56
C TRP A 207 2.32 -4.40 -23.48
N LEU A 208 2.79 -3.32 -22.86
CA LEU A 208 2.00 -2.10 -22.72
C LEU A 208 1.72 -1.45 -24.09
N ARG A 209 2.73 -1.34 -24.96
CA ARG A 209 2.53 -0.80 -26.32
C ARG A 209 1.55 -1.65 -27.13
N SER A 210 1.77 -2.97 -27.18
CA SER A 210 0.90 -3.88 -27.95
C SER A 210 -0.54 -3.87 -27.41
N PHE A 211 -0.72 -3.77 -26.09
CA PHE A 211 -2.04 -3.66 -25.49
C PHE A 211 -2.75 -2.36 -25.91
N LEU A 212 -2.07 -1.22 -25.83
CA LEU A 212 -2.65 0.07 -26.22
C LEU A 212 -2.95 0.13 -27.72
N GLU A 213 -2.07 -0.41 -28.56
CA GLU A 213 -2.32 -0.55 -30.01
C GLU A 213 -3.57 -1.39 -30.28
N PHE A 214 -3.71 -2.53 -29.62
CA PHE A 214 -4.88 -3.41 -29.76
C PHE A 214 -6.17 -2.71 -29.29
N VAL A 215 -6.14 -2.05 -28.13
CA VAL A 215 -7.30 -1.30 -27.61
C VAL A 215 -7.72 -0.18 -28.57
N LYS A 216 -6.76 0.57 -29.09
CA LYS A 216 -6.98 1.63 -30.09
C LYS A 216 -7.57 1.08 -31.39
N GLU A 217 -6.94 0.06 -31.97
CA GLU A 217 -7.37 -0.54 -33.25
C GLU A 217 -8.81 -1.08 -33.18
N LYS A 218 -9.12 -1.77 -32.09
CA LYS A 218 -10.44 -2.38 -31.83
C LYS A 218 -11.45 -1.40 -31.23
N LYS A 219 -11.04 -0.18 -30.88
CA LYS A 219 -11.85 0.84 -30.17
C LYS A 219 -12.52 0.26 -28.91
N LEU A 220 -11.73 -0.41 -28.09
CA LEU A 220 -12.23 -1.06 -26.86
C LEU A 220 -12.35 -0.04 -25.70
N PRO A 221 -13.25 -0.31 -24.74
CA PRO A 221 -13.29 0.43 -23.51
C PRO A 221 -11.96 0.28 -22.73
N LEU A 222 -11.40 1.41 -22.30
CA LEU A 222 -10.27 1.50 -21.38
C LEU A 222 -10.41 2.81 -20.60
N ASP A 223 -10.58 2.74 -19.28
CA ASP A 223 -10.77 3.91 -18.41
C ASP A 223 -9.52 4.20 -17.57
N PHE A 224 -8.63 3.25 -17.39
CA PHE A 224 -7.32 3.39 -16.75
C PHE A 224 -6.36 2.29 -17.24
N VAL A 225 -5.08 2.60 -17.24
CA VAL A 225 -4.01 1.62 -17.44
C VAL A 225 -3.56 1.10 -16.08
N SER A 226 -3.24 -0.19 -15.96
CA SER A 226 -2.69 -0.74 -14.73
C SER A 226 -1.41 -1.55 -14.95
N ARG A 227 -0.52 -1.50 -13.95
CA ARG A 227 0.73 -2.26 -13.91
C ARG A 227 1.23 -2.42 -12.49
N HIS A 228 2.21 -3.32 -12.32
CA HIS A 228 2.91 -3.56 -11.06
C HIS A 228 4.31 -2.96 -11.06
N HIS A 229 4.87 -2.75 -9.85
CA HIS A 229 6.20 -2.17 -9.70
C HIS A 229 6.92 -2.75 -8.48
N TYR A 230 7.92 -3.57 -8.75
CA TYR A 230 8.83 -4.12 -7.75
C TYR A 230 10.27 -3.78 -8.15
N THR A 231 11.14 -3.59 -7.16
CA THR A 231 12.47 -2.99 -7.37
C THR A 231 13.63 -3.90 -6.97
N SER A 232 13.35 -5.19 -6.70
CA SER A 232 14.37 -6.17 -6.34
C SER A 232 14.97 -6.89 -7.54
N TYR A 233 16.24 -7.26 -7.40
CA TYR A 233 16.85 -8.31 -8.21
C TYR A 233 16.27 -9.69 -7.88
N MET A 234 16.72 -10.71 -8.62
CA MET A 234 16.39 -12.11 -8.32
C MET A 234 16.84 -12.48 -6.91
N PRO A 235 16.00 -13.18 -6.13
CA PRO A 235 16.31 -13.51 -4.75
C PRO A 235 17.38 -14.60 -4.61
N ASP A 236 18.21 -14.50 -3.56
CA ASP A 236 19.04 -15.58 -3.03
C ASP A 236 18.22 -16.35 -1.99
N MET A 237 17.79 -17.56 -2.33
CA MET A 237 16.96 -18.40 -1.46
C MET A 237 17.81 -19.11 -0.40
N ARG A 238 17.53 -18.85 0.88
CA ARG A 238 18.19 -19.49 2.03
C ARG A 238 17.14 -20.10 2.95
N GLY A 239 16.87 -21.38 2.81
CA GLY A 239 15.78 -22.07 3.51
C GLY A 239 14.44 -21.47 3.11
N HIS A 240 13.70 -20.94 4.09
CA HIS A 240 12.39 -20.31 3.85
C HIS A 240 12.46 -18.83 3.45
N TYR A 241 13.63 -18.21 3.48
CA TYR A 241 13.80 -16.78 3.28
C TYR A 241 14.40 -16.46 1.91
N ALA A 242 13.92 -15.40 1.30
CA ALA A 242 14.40 -14.82 0.05
C ALA A 242 15.20 -13.54 0.33
N TYR A 243 16.50 -13.61 0.33
CA TYR A 243 17.36 -12.42 0.47
C TYR A 243 17.48 -11.72 -0.88
N ILE A 244 17.31 -10.41 -0.89
CA ILE A 244 17.26 -9.62 -2.11
C ILE A 244 18.19 -8.42 -2.04
N ASP A 245 18.70 -8.01 -3.20
CA ASP A 245 19.25 -6.69 -3.42
C ASP A 245 18.24 -5.82 -4.19
N LEU A 246 18.32 -4.50 -4.03
CA LEU A 246 17.46 -3.54 -4.70
C LEU A 246 18.16 -2.91 -5.90
N HIS A 247 17.40 -2.59 -6.93
CA HIS A 247 17.85 -1.69 -7.98
C HIS A 247 18.01 -0.27 -7.44
N GLU A 248 18.91 0.50 -8.06
CA GLU A 248 19.04 1.92 -7.72
C GLU A 248 17.68 2.65 -7.86
N PRO A 249 17.30 3.49 -6.90
CA PRO A 249 16.01 4.18 -6.95
C PRO A 249 15.78 4.96 -8.26
N LYS A 250 16.83 5.54 -8.82
CA LYS A 250 16.76 6.26 -10.09
C LYS A 250 16.30 5.36 -11.24
N ASP A 251 16.80 4.14 -11.31
CA ASP A 251 16.42 3.19 -12.37
C ASP A 251 14.98 2.71 -12.16
N ALA A 252 14.60 2.42 -10.91
CA ALA A 252 13.25 2.04 -10.54
C ALA A 252 12.21 3.13 -10.92
N PHE A 253 12.50 4.39 -10.65
CA PHE A 253 11.66 5.51 -11.08
C PHE A 253 11.63 5.66 -12.61
N GLY A 254 12.74 5.43 -13.29
CA GLY A 254 12.81 5.46 -14.75
C GLY A 254 11.84 4.48 -15.41
N TRP A 255 11.62 3.30 -14.82
CA TRP A 255 10.63 2.34 -15.32
C TRP A 255 9.20 2.84 -15.18
N LEU A 256 8.87 3.50 -14.07
CA LEU A 256 7.55 4.11 -13.87
C LEU A 256 7.32 5.28 -14.84
N GLU A 257 8.31 6.15 -15.01
CA GLU A 257 8.25 7.27 -15.96
C GLU A 257 8.05 6.79 -17.39
N ARG A 258 8.75 5.73 -17.79
CA ARG A 258 8.60 5.10 -19.11
C ARG A 258 7.16 4.64 -19.37
N SER A 259 6.45 4.13 -18.37
CA SER A 259 5.03 3.76 -18.53
C SER A 259 4.18 4.96 -18.86
N ARG A 260 4.42 6.10 -18.20
CA ARG A 260 3.72 7.36 -18.48
C ARG A 260 4.02 7.83 -19.90
N ASP A 261 5.28 7.79 -20.31
CA ASP A 261 5.72 8.19 -21.65
C ASP A 261 5.07 7.31 -22.74
N ILE A 262 4.97 6.01 -22.48
CA ILE A 262 4.30 5.08 -23.42
C ILE A 262 2.83 5.43 -23.57
N VAL A 263 2.09 5.59 -22.47
CA VAL A 263 0.66 5.93 -22.52
C VAL A 263 0.45 7.27 -23.22
N ASP A 264 1.27 8.28 -22.90
CA ASP A 264 1.17 9.62 -23.49
C ASP A 264 1.63 9.70 -24.96
N SER A 265 2.31 8.66 -25.46
CA SER A 265 2.66 8.56 -26.89
C SER A 265 1.48 8.24 -27.80
N PHE A 266 0.35 7.84 -27.23
CA PHE A 266 -0.91 7.60 -27.95
C PHE A 266 -1.85 8.80 -27.72
N ASP A 267 -2.20 9.53 -28.76
CA ASP A 267 -3.07 10.73 -28.66
C ASP A 267 -4.41 10.40 -27.95
N GLU A 268 -4.96 9.21 -28.18
CA GLU A 268 -6.23 8.77 -27.58
C GLU A 268 -6.13 8.48 -26.08
N PHE A 269 -4.93 8.16 -25.57
CA PHE A 269 -4.71 7.77 -24.18
C PHE A 269 -3.87 8.79 -23.40
N LYS A 270 -3.50 9.90 -24.03
CA LYS A 270 -2.68 10.93 -23.41
C LYS A 270 -3.36 11.47 -22.15
N GLY A 271 -2.64 11.42 -21.03
CA GLY A 271 -3.16 11.84 -19.73
C GLY A 271 -4.09 10.82 -19.04
N MET A 272 -4.33 9.64 -19.63
CA MET A 272 -5.11 8.59 -18.99
C MET A 272 -4.48 8.19 -17.66
N GLU A 273 -5.30 7.93 -16.66
CA GLU A 273 -4.83 7.47 -15.35
C GLU A 273 -4.06 6.16 -15.46
N ILE A 274 -2.94 6.08 -14.73
CA ILE A 274 -2.17 4.86 -14.55
C ILE A 274 -2.29 4.46 -13.07
N PHE A 275 -2.74 3.24 -12.83
CA PHE A 275 -2.80 2.62 -11.50
C PHE A 275 -1.62 1.66 -11.36
N ILE A 276 -0.80 1.88 -10.34
CA ILE A 276 0.18 0.90 -9.91
C ILE A 276 -0.53 -0.02 -8.93
N THR A 277 -1.11 -1.10 -9.45
CA THR A 277 -2.03 -1.97 -8.71
C THR A 277 -1.32 -2.96 -7.79
N GLU A 278 0.00 -3.05 -7.88
CA GLU A 278 0.89 -3.64 -6.87
C GLU A 278 2.23 -2.91 -6.85
N PHE A 279 2.74 -2.58 -5.66
CA PHE A 279 4.14 -2.18 -5.50
C PHE A 279 4.69 -2.57 -4.13
N ASN A 280 5.97 -2.91 -4.10
CA ASN A 280 6.79 -3.08 -2.89
C ASN A 280 8.27 -3.08 -3.31
N THR A 281 9.19 -3.26 -2.35
CA THR A 281 10.61 -3.50 -2.64
C THR A 281 10.82 -4.83 -3.35
N SER A 282 10.24 -5.93 -2.86
CA SER A 282 10.34 -7.26 -3.46
C SER A 282 8.99 -7.82 -3.88
N TYR A 283 9.00 -8.67 -4.91
CA TYR A 283 7.85 -9.44 -5.38
C TYR A 283 7.73 -10.82 -4.72
N VAL A 284 8.55 -11.12 -3.72
CA VAL A 284 8.59 -12.45 -3.08
C VAL A 284 7.99 -12.38 -1.68
N PRO A 285 7.00 -13.23 -1.32
CA PRO A 285 6.22 -13.12 -0.07
C PRO A 285 6.98 -13.56 1.20
N ASN A 286 8.28 -13.83 1.11
CA ASN A 286 9.14 -14.26 2.21
C ASN A 286 10.51 -13.54 2.17
N ALA A 287 10.53 -12.28 1.73
CA ALA A 287 11.73 -11.45 1.67
C ALA A 287 11.89 -10.63 2.97
N PRO A 288 12.91 -10.92 3.82
CA PRO A 288 13.07 -10.27 5.14
C PRO A 288 13.14 -8.76 5.10
N ILE A 289 13.49 -8.16 3.96
CA ILE A 289 13.51 -6.70 3.81
C ILE A 289 12.17 -6.06 4.18
N HIS A 290 11.04 -6.73 3.91
CA HIS A 290 9.71 -6.20 4.20
C HIS A 290 9.46 -5.93 5.69
N ASP A 291 10.22 -6.61 6.57
CA ASP A 291 10.11 -6.48 8.03
C ASP A 291 11.03 -5.38 8.60
N THR A 292 11.83 -4.70 7.74
CA THR A 292 12.91 -3.79 8.17
C THR A 292 12.55 -2.31 8.09
N THR A 293 13.32 -1.50 8.80
CA THR A 293 13.27 -0.02 8.71
C THR A 293 13.79 0.49 7.36
N LEU A 294 14.67 -0.26 6.68
CA LEU A 294 15.08 0.07 5.31
C LEU A 294 13.88 0.07 4.37
N ASN A 295 12.98 -0.92 4.48
CA ASN A 295 11.75 -0.93 3.67
C ASN A 295 10.91 0.31 3.94
N ALA A 296 10.76 0.72 5.21
CA ALA A 296 10.01 1.92 5.58
C ALA A 296 10.58 3.19 4.93
N ALA A 297 11.90 3.37 5.01
CA ALA A 297 12.59 4.53 4.44
C ALA A 297 12.60 4.51 2.90
N TYR A 298 12.76 3.34 2.29
CA TYR A 298 12.67 3.17 0.85
C TYR A 298 11.27 3.50 0.33
N VAL A 299 10.22 2.98 0.97
CA VAL A 299 8.83 3.26 0.60
C VAL A 299 8.50 4.74 0.81
N ALA A 300 9.03 5.39 1.86
CA ALA A 300 8.87 6.84 2.04
C ALA A 300 9.45 7.63 0.86
N HIS A 301 10.64 7.25 0.42
CA HIS A 301 11.28 7.84 -0.77
C HIS A 301 10.44 7.58 -2.04
N MET A 302 9.96 6.35 -2.24
CA MET A 302 9.11 6.00 -3.38
C MET A 302 7.85 6.87 -3.42
N LEU A 303 7.08 6.91 -2.34
CA LEU A 303 5.82 7.64 -2.25
C LEU A 303 5.99 9.14 -2.50
N SER A 304 7.14 9.71 -2.19
CA SER A 304 7.42 11.13 -2.43
C SER A 304 7.36 11.52 -3.91
N LYS A 305 7.59 10.56 -4.82
CA LYS A 305 7.71 10.82 -6.28
C LYS A 305 6.49 10.39 -7.08
N LEU A 306 5.65 9.54 -6.52
CA LEU A 306 4.66 8.79 -7.29
C LEU A 306 3.44 9.62 -7.71
N GLY A 307 2.83 10.40 -6.88
CA GLY A 307 1.48 10.96 -7.06
C GLY A 307 1.26 11.88 -8.27
N ASN A 308 2.30 12.42 -8.87
CA ASN A 308 2.16 13.40 -9.96
C ASN A 308 1.97 12.75 -11.35
N LYS A 309 2.39 11.49 -11.52
CA LYS A 309 2.34 10.79 -12.82
C LYS A 309 1.38 9.61 -12.83
N HIS A 310 0.98 9.13 -11.67
CA HIS A 310 0.14 7.95 -11.48
C HIS A 310 -0.96 8.28 -10.48
N ALA A 311 -2.14 7.74 -10.71
CA ALA A 311 -3.34 8.08 -9.94
C ALA A 311 -3.56 7.19 -8.74
N SER A 312 -2.93 6.01 -8.68
CA SER A 312 -3.09 5.04 -7.60
C SER A 312 -1.81 4.25 -7.37
N TYR A 313 -1.56 3.92 -6.11
CA TYR A 313 -0.48 3.04 -5.66
C TYR A 313 -1.04 2.07 -4.64
N SER A 314 -1.00 0.78 -4.96
CA SER A 314 -1.45 -0.28 -4.09
C SER A 314 -0.23 -0.96 -3.47
N TYR A 315 0.10 -0.59 -2.22
CA TYR A 315 1.15 -1.29 -1.49
C TYR A 315 0.77 -2.75 -1.28
N TRP A 316 1.62 -3.66 -1.69
CA TRP A 316 1.42 -5.09 -1.60
C TRP A 316 2.12 -5.63 -0.36
N THR A 317 1.43 -5.85 0.79
CA THR A 317 0.01 -5.81 1.11
C THR A 317 -0.27 -5.12 2.47
N PHE A 318 -1.55 -5.01 2.91
CA PHE A 318 -1.85 -4.41 4.22
C PHE A 318 -1.48 -5.33 5.40
N GLY A 319 -1.55 -6.65 5.22
CA GLY A 319 -1.36 -7.61 6.31
C GLY A 319 -0.77 -8.94 5.87
N ASP A 320 -0.19 -9.66 6.83
CA ASP A 320 0.50 -10.94 6.62
C ASP A 320 -0.40 -12.17 6.76
N VAL A 321 -1.73 -12.00 6.82
CA VAL A 321 -2.64 -13.10 6.51
C VAL A 321 -2.65 -13.28 5.00
N PHE A 322 -1.66 -14.03 4.51
CA PHE A 322 -1.29 -14.10 3.10
C PHE A 322 -0.74 -15.48 2.76
N GLU A 323 -1.20 -16.13 1.69
CA GLU A 323 -0.96 -17.57 1.46
C GLU A 323 -0.54 -17.89 0.01
N GLU A 324 0.37 -17.15 -0.59
CA GLU A 324 0.85 -17.47 -1.94
C GLU A 324 1.81 -18.66 -1.96
N PHE A 325 2.77 -18.71 -1.03
CA PHE A 325 3.74 -19.81 -0.90
C PHE A 325 3.37 -20.79 0.22
N GLY A 326 2.25 -20.58 0.87
CA GLY A 326 1.76 -21.37 2.01
C GLY A 326 1.34 -20.48 3.17
N VAL A 327 1.00 -21.11 4.28
CA VAL A 327 0.66 -20.39 5.51
C VAL A 327 1.94 -19.80 6.12
N PRO A 328 1.92 -18.53 6.56
CA PRO A 328 3.06 -17.92 7.24
C PRO A 328 3.52 -18.74 8.45
N PHE A 329 4.81 -19.00 8.57
CA PHE A 329 5.38 -19.89 9.58
C PHE A 329 5.93 -19.17 10.81
N THR A 330 6.01 -17.83 10.79
CA THR A 330 6.46 -16.98 11.89
C THR A 330 5.93 -15.56 11.69
N PRO A 331 5.84 -14.71 12.75
CA PRO A 331 5.40 -13.31 12.60
C PRO A 331 6.27 -12.50 11.62
N PHE A 332 7.58 -12.75 11.61
CA PHE A 332 8.54 -12.05 10.75
C PHE A 332 9.17 -13.03 9.76
N HIS A 333 8.36 -13.48 8.80
CA HIS A 333 8.77 -14.38 7.73
C HIS A 333 9.16 -13.63 6.44
N GLY A 334 9.22 -12.29 6.48
CA GLY A 334 9.44 -11.47 5.30
C GLY A 334 8.16 -11.25 4.48
N GLY A 335 6.99 -11.38 5.09
CA GLY A 335 5.71 -11.14 4.45
C GLY A 335 5.56 -9.71 3.95
N PHE A 336 4.72 -9.50 2.95
CA PHE A 336 4.50 -8.19 2.33
C PHE A 336 3.80 -7.17 3.24
N GLY A 337 3.09 -7.65 4.28
CA GLY A 337 2.14 -6.86 5.05
C GLY A 337 2.74 -5.65 5.75
N LEU A 338 1.93 -4.60 5.89
CA LEU A 338 2.18 -3.52 6.85
C LEU A 338 2.02 -4.01 8.29
N VAL A 339 1.19 -5.03 8.48
CA VAL A 339 0.87 -5.63 9.79
C VAL A 339 1.20 -7.12 9.75
N ALA A 340 2.08 -7.56 10.65
CA ALA A 340 2.42 -8.96 10.86
C ALA A 340 1.35 -9.68 11.68
N ASN A 341 1.33 -11.03 11.59
CA ASN A 341 0.39 -11.87 12.34
C ASN A 341 0.48 -11.61 13.86
N GLY A 342 -0.67 -11.49 14.51
CA GLY A 342 -0.79 -11.01 15.87
C GLY A 342 -1.05 -9.51 15.98
N CYS A 343 -1.45 -8.86 14.88
CA CYS A 343 -1.68 -7.41 14.79
C CYS A 343 -0.43 -6.61 15.25
N ILE A 344 0.75 -6.98 14.75
CA ILE A 344 2.03 -6.32 15.05
C ILE A 344 2.37 -5.40 13.88
N LYS A 345 2.36 -4.09 14.10
CA LYS A 345 2.71 -3.08 13.08
C LYS A 345 4.19 -3.21 12.71
N LYS A 346 4.50 -3.25 11.42
CA LYS A 346 5.88 -3.20 10.91
C LYS A 346 6.34 -1.74 10.69
N PRO A 347 7.63 -1.46 10.57
CA PRO A 347 8.12 -0.08 10.37
C PRO A 347 7.43 0.64 9.21
N THR A 348 7.19 -0.03 8.09
CA THR A 348 6.53 0.54 6.90
C THR A 348 5.08 1.00 7.15
N PHE A 349 4.38 0.43 8.14
CA PHE A 349 3.06 0.89 8.57
C PHE A 349 3.09 2.40 8.90
N TYR A 350 4.12 2.83 9.61
CA TYR A 350 4.26 4.23 10.01
C TYR A 350 4.60 5.16 8.86
N THR A 351 5.26 4.68 7.83
CA THR A 351 5.45 5.45 6.59
C THR A 351 4.07 5.90 6.05
N PHE A 352 3.12 5.00 5.91
CA PHE A 352 1.78 5.34 5.44
C PHE A 352 1.00 6.20 6.44
N ALA A 353 1.08 5.88 7.75
CA ALA A 353 0.42 6.67 8.79
C ALA A 353 0.94 8.12 8.85
N PHE A 354 2.21 8.35 8.54
CA PHE A 354 2.79 9.68 8.46
C PHE A 354 2.39 10.40 7.16
N TYR A 355 2.45 9.70 6.01
CA TYR A 355 1.98 10.25 4.74
C TYR A 355 0.52 10.71 4.80
N LYS A 356 -0.35 9.96 5.47
CA LYS A 356 -1.75 10.36 5.69
C LYS A 356 -1.89 11.73 6.33
N LYS A 357 -0.95 12.12 7.20
CA LYS A 357 -0.96 13.40 7.90
C LYS A 357 -0.48 14.58 7.05
N LEU A 358 0.14 14.33 5.90
CA LEU A 358 0.61 15.36 4.97
C LEU A 358 -0.56 15.89 4.13
N THR A 359 -1.47 16.61 4.79
CA THR A 359 -2.64 17.26 4.18
C THR A 359 -2.45 18.77 4.06
N GLY A 360 -3.16 19.41 3.13
CA GLY A 360 -3.04 20.84 2.89
C GLY A 360 -2.09 21.18 1.76
N THR A 361 -1.43 22.34 1.84
CA THR A 361 -0.54 22.85 0.78
C THR A 361 0.89 22.38 1.01
N CYS A 362 1.49 21.71 0.03
CA CYS A 362 2.92 21.42 0.06
C CYS A 362 3.69 22.72 -0.16
N VAL A 363 4.52 23.09 0.80
CA VAL A 363 5.34 24.30 0.76
C VAL A 363 6.81 24.02 0.45
N PHE A 364 7.24 22.78 0.69
CA PHE A 364 8.60 22.33 0.40
C PHE A 364 8.63 20.84 0.04
N LYS A 365 9.51 20.49 -0.90
CA LYS A 365 9.80 19.09 -1.28
C LYS A 365 11.22 18.95 -1.78
N SER A 366 11.93 17.94 -1.28
CA SER A 366 13.27 17.53 -1.73
C SER A 366 13.34 16.01 -1.95
N GLU A 367 14.53 15.47 -2.13
CA GLU A 367 14.77 14.01 -2.21
C GLU A 367 14.59 13.32 -0.85
N GLU A 368 14.72 14.07 0.27
CA GLU A 368 14.76 13.51 1.62
C GLU A 368 13.62 14.02 2.52
N ALA A 369 12.83 15.02 2.05
CA ALA A 369 11.83 15.65 2.90
C ALA A 369 10.67 16.27 2.13
N ILE A 370 9.51 16.31 2.79
CA ILE A 370 8.30 17.03 2.36
C ILE A 370 7.82 17.86 3.56
N VAL A 371 7.43 19.12 3.31
CA VAL A 371 6.77 19.98 4.31
C VAL A 371 5.46 20.49 3.75
N VAL A 372 4.39 20.39 4.55
CA VAL A 372 3.06 20.88 4.22
C VAL A 372 2.57 21.87 5.26
N LYS A 373 1.76 22.85 4.83
CA LYS A 373 0.96 23.71 5.69
C LYS A 373 -0.48 23.27 5.62
N THR A 374 -1.03 22.86 6.76
CA THR A 374 -2.42 22.40 6.85
C THR A 374 -3.42 23.56 6.83
N GLU A 375 -4.70 23.26 6.58
CA GLU A 375 -5.75 24.27 6.56
C GLU A 375 -5.97 24.91 7.94
N ASP A 376 -5.75 24.18 9.04
CA ASP A 376 -5.81 24.67 10.43
C ASP A 376 -4.52 25.38 10.87
N GLY A 377 -3.58 25.62 9.95
CA GLY A 377 -2.37 26.43 10.16
C GLY A 377 -1.20 25.71 10.81
N LYS A 378 -1.28 24.39 11.02
CA LYS A 378 -0.15 23.59 11.45
C LYS A 378 0.85 23.41 10.33
N ILE A 379 2.11 23.17 10.71
CA ILE A 379 3.17 22.80 9.78
C ILE A 379 3.54 21.36 10.08
N ARG A 380 3.50 20.51 9.05
CA ARG A 380 3.88 19.11 9.16
C ARG A 380 4.97 18.78 8.16
N GLY A 381 5.90 17.93 8.57
CA GLY A 381 6.92 17.44 7.66
C GLY A 381 7.17 15.95 7.85
N LEU A 382 7.70 15.35 6.79
CA LEU A 382 8.16 13.97 6.76
C LEU A 382 9.55 13.95 6.15
N MET A 383 10.47 13.25 6.80
CA MET A 383 11.86 13.09 6.39
C MET A 383 12.22 11.61 6.39
N TRP A 384 13.17 11.22 5.54
CA TRP A 384 13.64 9.83 5.45
C TRP A 384 15.13 9.79 5.08
N ASN A 385 15.83 8.74 5.57
CA ASN A 385 17.25 8.54 5.34
C ASN A 385 17.53 7.05 4.96
N PRO A 386 17.13 6.57 3.77
CA PRO A 386 17.38 5.19 3.36
C PRO A 386 18.86 4.94 3.13
N ASP A 387 19.43 3.93 3.78
CA ASP A 387 20.83 3.53 3.63
C ASP A 387 20.97 2.42 2.58
N PHE A 388 20.91 2.79 1.30
CA PHE A 388 20.98 1.85 0.18
C PHE A 388 22.32 1.13 0.04
N HIS A 389 23.40 1.69 0.61
CA HIS A 389 24.77 1.20 0.37
C HIS A 389 25.50 0.79 1.65
N LEU A 390 24.78 0.61 2.75
CA LEU A 390 25.32 0.24 4.06
C LEU A 390 26.43 1.20 4.58
N GLU A 391 26.32 2.47 4.20
CA GLU A 391 27.28 3.50 4.62
C GLU A 391 27.12 3.92 6.08
N LYS A 392 25.97 3.60 6.69
CA LYS A 392 25.60 3.95 8.08
C LYS A 392 25.77 5.43 8.41
N LYS A 393 25.46 6.28 7.42
CA LYS A 393 25.56 7.73 7.58
C LYS A 393 24.29 8.32 8.17
N GLU A 394 24.47 9.14 9.19
CA GLU A 394 23.41 10.02 9.68
C GLU A 394 23.17 11.17 8.69
N LEU A 395 21.95 11.63 8.62
CA LEU A 395 21.52 12.73 7.78
C LEU A 395 21.07 13.90 8.66
N GLU A 396 21.76 15.03 8.56
CA GLU A 396 21.34 16.27 9.22
C GLU A 396 20.54 17.12 8.26
N ILE A 397 19.30 17.46 8.64
CA ILE A 397 18.39 18.32 7.88
C ILE A 397 18.04 19.52 8.75
N SER A 398 18.24 20.72 8.20
CA SER A 398 17.80 21.97 8.83
C SER A 398 16.82 22.70 7.90
N PHE A 399 15.75 23.25 8.49
CA PHE A 399 14.76 24.06 7.79
C PHE A 399 14.80 25.49 8.33
N ASP A 400 15.12 26.44 7.44
CA ASP A 400 14.93 27.86 7.68
C ASP A 400 13.53 28.25 7.19
N ILE A 401 12.55 28.22 8.12
CA ILE A 401 11.15 28.50 7.82
C ILE A 401 10.91 30.01 7.85
N GLU A 402 10.33 30.54 6.75
CA GLU A 402 9.94 31.93 6.61
C GLU A 402 8.42 32.11 6.49
N ASN A 403 7.93 33.30 6.85
CA ASN A 403 6.51 33.66 6.88
C ASN A 403 5.67 32.83 7.85
N ILE A 404 6.29 32.38 8.93
CA ILE A 404 5.62 31.79 10.09
C ILE A 404 5.13 32.87 11.04
N GLU A 405 4.00 32.67 11.70
CA GLU A 405 3.49 33.61 12.72
C GLU A 405 4.41 33.57 13.95
N ASP A 406 4.75 34.75 14.50
CA ASP A 406 5.57 34.84 15.70
C ASP A 406 4.89 34.19 16.90
N GLY A 407 5.68 33.54 17.74
CA GLY A 407 5.22 32.88 18.95
C GLY A 407 5.96 31.60 19.30
N GLU A 408 5.46 30.95 20.32
CA GLU A 408 5.96 29.66 20.81
C GLU A 408 5.24 28.52 20.08
N TYR A 409 5.98 27.48 19.71
CA TYR A 409 5.46 26.29 19.05
C TYR A 409 5.90 25.04 19.80
N PHE A 410 4.98 24.08 19.91
CA PHE A 410 5.27 22.71 20.31
C PHE A 410 5.66 21.93 19.06
N ASP A 411 6.91 21.49 19.01
CA ASP A 411 7.42 20.59 18.00
C ASP A 411 7.28 19.15 18.49
N LEU A 412 6.40 18.40 17.85
CA LEU A 412 6.16 16.98 18.12
C LEU A 412 6.82 16.15 17.02
N GLU A 413 7.73 15.27 17.39
CA GLU A 413 8.37 14.33 16.48
C GLU A 413 7.91 12.90 16.74
N LYS A 414 7.69 12.14 15.67
CA LYS A 414 7.47 10.69 15.72
C LYS A 414 8.36 10.02 14.68
N PHE A 415 8.99 8.92 15.04
CA PHE A 415 9.95 8.29 14.15
C PHE A 415 10.01 6.78 14.32
N VAL A 416 10.42 6.10 13.25
CA VAL A 416 10.81 4.70 13.24
C VAL A 416 12.25 4.59 12.80
N ASP A 417 13.05 3.87 13.58
CA ASP A 417 14.47 3.60 13.34
C ASP A 417 14.82 2.18 13.81
N GLU A 418 16.08 1.78 13.79
CA GLU A 418 16.50 0.45 14.22
C GLU A 418 16.17 0.12 15.70
N THR A 419 15.85 1.12 16.52
CA THR A 419 15.57 0.97 17.95
C THR A 419 14.13 1.31 18.35
N HIS A 420 13.38 2.01 17.50
CA HIS A 420 12.01 2.45 17.75
C HIS A 420 11.10 2.06 16.59
N GLY A 421 9.91 1.56 16.92
CA GLY A 421 8.99 1.09 15.88
C GLY A 421 9.52 -0.13 15.11
N ASN A 422 10.44 -0.88 15.71
CA ASN A 422 11.12 -2.02 15.09
C ASN A 422 10.90 -3.33 15.88
N PRO A 423 9.74 -3.96 15.75
CA PRO A 423 9.44 -5.21 16.45
C PRO A 423 10.29 -6.40 15.97
N LEU A 424 10.84 -6.36 14.75
CA LEU A 424 11.78 -7.38 14.25
C LEU A 424 13.00 -7.53 15.15
N LYS A 425 13.59 -6.40 15.59
CA LYS A 425 14.74 -6.42 16.51
C LYS A 425 14.38 -7.09 17.83
N MET A 426 13.23 -6.74 18.40
CA MET A 426 12.75 -7.33 19.65
C MET A 426 12.53 -8.85 19.48
N TRP A 427 11.91 -9.29 18.40
CA TRP A 427 11.68 -10.70 18.09
C TRP A 427 13.00 -11.49 17.95
N HIS A 428 14.00 -10.90 17.29
CA HIS A 428 15.34 -11.48 17.17
C HIS A 428 15.99 -11.68 18.57
N GLU A 429 15.95 -10.64 19.42
CA GLU A 429 16.49 -10.68 20.78
C GLU A 429 15.75 -11.67 21.70
N MET A 430 14.46 -11.95 21.42
CA MET A 430 13.66 -12.98 22.11
C MET A 430 13.99 -14.41 21.65
N GLY A 431 14.89 -14.59 20.67
CA GLY A 431 15.30 -15.91 20.15
C GLY A 431 14.47 -16.40 18.97
N GLU A 432 13.82 -15.51 18.24
CA GLU A 432 13.11 -15.80 16.97
C GLU A 432 11.98 -16.83 17.10
N ASN A 433 11.20 -16.74 18.20
CA ASN A 433 10.10 -17.66 18.46
C ASN A 433 9.09 -17.66 17.30
N ALA A 434 8.95 -18.81 16.62
CA ALA A 434 8.03 -18.97 15.49
C ALA A 434 6.54 -18.85 15.90
N SER A 435 6.21 -19.17 17.16
CA SER A 435 4.85 -19.15 17.67
C SER A 435 4.77 -18.39 19.00
N PRO A 436 4.97 -17.06 18.98
CA PRO A 436 4.95 -16.28 20.20
C PRO A 436 3.61 -16.36 20.92
N ASP A 437 3.65 -16.47 22.23
CA ASP A 437 2.46 -16.49 23.07
C ASP A 437 1.80 -15.10 23.20
N ALA A 438 0.76 -14.99 24.02
CA ALA A 438 0.01 -13.74 24.18
C ALA A 438 0.86 -12.63 24.83
N ALA A 439 1.77 -12.96 25.76
CA ALA A 439 2.64 -12.01 26.44
C ALA A 439 3.75 -11.53 25.47
N GLU A 440 4.37 -12.44 24.73
CA GLU A 440 5.36 -12.14 23.73
C GLU A 440 4.78 -11.27 22.61
N LYS A 441 3.57 -11.57 22.10
CA LYS A 441 2.85 -10.72 21.14
C LYS A 441 2.56 -9.34 21.69
N ALA A 442 2.22 -9.22 22.98
CA ALA A 442 2.01 -7.91 23.61
C ALA A 442 3.31 -7.08 23.66
N LEU A 443 4.46 -7.70 23.96
CA LEU A 443 5.77 -7.05 23.91
C LEU A 443 6.14 -6.61 22.48
N LEU A 444 5.89 -7.47 21.48
CA LEU A 444 6.15 -7.13 20.08
C LEU A 444 5.29 -5.95 19.62
N ARG A 445 4.00 -5.91 20.00
CA ARG A 445 3.14 -4.74 19.72
C ARG A 445 3.63 -3.47 20.40
N GLN A 446 4.15 -3.56 21.61
CA GLN A 446 4.74 -2.41 22.31
C GLN A 446 6.03 -1.95 21.61
N ALA A 447 6.92 -2.86 21.20
CA ALA A 447 8.13 -2.56 20.45
C ALA A 447 7.87 -1.99 19.05
N ALA A 448 6.67 -2.23 18.52
CA ALA A 448 6.22 -1.70 17.24
C ALA A 448 5.82 -0.22 17.31
N GLU A 449 5.63 0.38 18.50
CA GLU A 449 5.25 1.80 18.60
C GLU A 449 6.43 2.73 18.26
N PRO A 450 6.17 3.85 17.54
CA PRO A 450 7.22 4.77 17.12
C PRO A 450 7.84 5.49 18.31
N GLY A 451 9.09 5.92 18.15
CA GLY A 451 9.71 6.87 19.07
C GLY A 451 8.96 8.22 19.07
N ILE A 452 8.93 8.89 20.22
CA ILE A 452 8.33 10.21 20.39
C ILE A 452 9.36 11.13 21.02
N GLU A 453 9.62 12.27 20.38
CA GLU A 453 10.40 13.38 20.94
C GLU A 453 9.57 14.66 20.85
N SER A 454 9.87 15.62 21.71
CA SER A 454 9.21 16.92 21.66
C SER A 454 10.09 18.02 22.22
N SER A 455 9.89 19.22 21.67
CA SER A 455 10.56 20.43 22.16
C SER A 455 9.66 21.66 21.99
N ASN A 456 10.03 22.75 22.65
CA ASN A 456 9.45 24.05 22.42
C ASN A 456 10.40 24.90 21.59
N VAL A 457 9.89 25.44 20.49
CA VAL A 457 10.65 26.30 19.57
C VAL A 457 9.98 27.67 19.43
N PHE A 458 10.75 28.71 19.12
CA PHE A 458 10.26 30.09 19.09
C PHE A 458 10.45 30.71 17.71
N ALA A 459 9.34 31.08 17.08
CA ALA A 459 9.34 31.89 15.86
C ALA A 459 9.42 33.37 16.21
N LYS A 460 10.30 34.08 15.54
CA LYS A 460 10.50 35.53 15.72
C LYS A 460 10.78 36.22 14.39
N ASP A 461 10.18 37.40 14.22
CA ASP A 461 10.31 38.20 12.99
C ASP A 461 9.91 37.41 11.72
N GLY A 462 8.89 36.55 11.85
CA GLY A 462 8.38 35.68 10.78
C GLY A 462 9.30 34.53 10.41
N LYS A 463 10.25 34.16 11.28
CA LYS A 463 11.28 33.13 11.01
C LYS A 463 11.37 32.11 12.13
N LEU A 464 11.64 30.84 11.74
CA LEU A 464 11.93 29.74 12.64
C LEU A 464 13.00 28.84 12.02
N ASN A 465 14.00 28.45 12.79
CA ASN A 465 14.98 27.44 12.41
C ASN A 465 14.70 26.14 13.15
N LEU A 466 14.67 25.02 12.40
CA LEU A 466 14.56 23.68 12.92
C LEU A 466 15.75 22.84 12.44
N SER A 467 16.21 21.91 13.26
CA SER A 467 17.29 21.00 12.87
C SER A 467 17.01 19.60 13.41
N TYR A 468 17.06 18.62 12.52
CA TYR A 468 16.81 17.23 12.80
C TYR A 468 18.01 16.38 12.38
N LYS A 469 18.25 15.32 13.13
CA LYS A 469 19.31 14.36 12.85
C LYS A 469 18.71 12.97 12.71
N LEU A 470 18.67 12.46 11.50
CA LEU A 470 18.12 11.16 11.17
C LEU A 470 19.23 10.10 11.16
N LYS A 471 18.97 8.97 11.81
CA LYS A 471 19.81 7.78 11.70
C LYS A 471 19.65 7.10 10.35
N PRO A 472 20.54 6.16 9.95
CA PRO A 472 20.31 5.32 8.79
C PRO A 472 18.95 4.59 8.89
N ASN A 473 18.23 4.50 7.78
CA ASN A 473 16.91 3.85 7.67
C ASN A 473 15.81 4.45 8.56
N GLU A 474 15.98 5.69 9.02
CA GLU A 474 14.97 6.39 9.79
C GLU A 474 13.93 7.06 8.90
N VAL A 475 12.67 6.99 9.33
CA VAL A 475 11.56 7.82 8.82
C VAL A 475 11.06 8.66 9.99
N ARG A 476 11.10 9.99 9.84
CA ARG A 476 10.73 10.95 10.91
C ARG A 476 9.66 11.91 10.43
N PHE A 477 8.58 11.98 11.19
CA PHE A 477 7.49 12.94 11.03
C PHE A 477 7.62 14.01 12.12
N PHE A 478 7.37 15.30 11.76
CA PHE A 478 7.20 16.35 12.73
C PHE A 478 5.91 17.14 12.52
N GLU A 479 5.40 17.72 13.60
CA GLU A 479 4.22 18.59 13.59
C GLU A 479 4.46 19.78 14.53
N LEU A 480 4.40 21.00 13.97
CA LEU A 480 4.44 22.25 14.74
C LEU A 480 3.04 22.72 15.05
N ASN A 481 2.75 22.84 16.35
CA ASN A 481 1.51 23.40 16.88
C ASN A 481 1.81 24.68 17.65
N LYS A 482 1.17 25.80 17.26
CA LYS A 482 1.31 27.04 18.01
C LYS A 482 0.77 26.89 19.43
N ILE A 483 1.55 27.27 20.42
CA ILE A 483 1.16 27.18 21.84
C ILE A 483 0.40 28.43 22.26
N ASN A 484 -0.78 28.21 22.81
CA ASN A 484 -1.52 29.25 23.55
C ASN A 484 -1.49 28.85 25.02
N ARG A 485 -0.58 29.47 25.80
CA ARG A 485 -0.50 29.16 27.21
C ARG A 485 -1.75 29.62 27.94
N ASN A 486 -2.28 28.74 28.78
CA ASN A 486 -3.40 29.09 29.64
C ASN A 486 -3.02 30.15 30.68
N PRO A 487 -3.99 30.91 31.22
CA PRO A 487 -3.73 31.78 32.38
C PRO A 487 -3.02 31.04 33.50
N ASP A 488 -2.16 31.76 34.16
CA ASP A 488 -1.41 31.24 35.32
C ASP A 488 -2.34 30.91 36.47
N PHE A 489 -2.46 29.62 36.81
CA PHE A 489 -3.19 29.10 37.96
C PHE A 489 -2.23 28.65 39.09
N GLY A 490 -0.95 29.05 39.01
CA GLY A 490 0.06 28.69 40.01
C GLY A 490 0.74 27.33 39.74
N TYR A 491 0.53 26.72 38.54
CA TYR A 491 1.26 25.53 38.15
C TYR A 491 2.67 25.92 37.66
N ASP A 492 3.67 25.43 38.36
CA ASP A 492 5.09 25.61 38.01
C ASP A 492 5.72 24.23 37.81
N TYR A 493 6.05 23.91 36.54
CA TYR A 493 6.64 22.63 36.19
C TYR A 493 8.00 22.40 36.87
N ASP A 494 8.84 23.43 36.92
CA ASP A 494 10.17 23.33 37.50
C ASP A 494 10.08 23.13 39.06
N ALA A 495 9.12 23.77 39.70
CA ALA A 495 8.82 23.54 41.10
C ALA A 495 8.32 22.12 41.36
N VAL A 496 7.48 21.56 40.45
CA VAL A 496 7.03 20.15 40.53
C VAL A 496 8.22 19.21 40.44
N MET A 497 9.12 19.44 39.47
CA MET A 497 10.31 18.59 39.27
C MET A 497 11.38 18.77 40.34
N ALA A 498 11.33 19.88 41.10
CA ALA A 498 12.26 20.18 42.18
C ALA A 498 11.86 19.57 43.56
N HIS A 499 10.75 18.81 43.63
CA HIS A 499 10.33 18.16 44.88
C HIS A 499 11.41 17.21 45.40
N LYS A 500 11.70 17.33 46.71
CA LYS A 500 12.72 16.52 47.40
C LYS A 500 12.20 16.00 48.74
N CYS A 501 12.76 14.89 49.17
CA CYS A 501 12.56 14.45 50.56
C CYS A 501 13.37 15.35 51.50
N VAL A 502 12.73 15.87 52.55
CA VAL A 502 13.35 16.66 53.60
C VAL A 502 13.41 15.80 54.85
N ALA A 503 14.60 15.75 55.52
CA ALA A 503 14.73 15.07 56.78
C ALA A 503 13.92 15.81 57.86
N ASP A 504 13.27 15.06 58.73
CA ASP A 504 12.49 15.60 59.83
C ASP A 504 13.53 16.11 60.95
N GLU A 505 13.78 17.42 60.96
CA GLU A 505 14.74 18.03 61.90
C GLU A 505 14.32 17.88 63.36
N ASN A 506 13.11 17.39 63.65
CA ASN A 506 12.56 17.22 64.97
C ASN A 506 12.75 15.81 65.59
N GLN A 507 13.53 14.93 64.97
CA GLN A 507 13.83 13.58 65.45
C GLN A 507 15.25 13.41 65.94
N ALA A 508 15.93 14.50 66.40
CA ALA A 508 17.25 14.46 67.04
C ALA A 508 17.12 14.69 68.53
#